data_c6b1faaae830d18a1cf2be8db9d2b0b6
#
_entry.id   c6b1faaae830d18a1cf2be8db9d2b0b6
#
_cell.length_a   1.000
_cell.length_b   1.000
_cell.length_c   1.000
_cell.angle_alpha   90.00
_cell.angle_beta   90.00
_cell.angle_gamma   90.00
#
_symmetry.space_group_name_H-M   'P 1'
#
loop_
_entity.id
_entity.type
_entity.pdbx_description
1 polymer ?
#
loop_
_entity_poly.entity_id
_entity_poly.type
_entity_poly.pdbx_seq_one_letter_code
_entity_poly.pdbx_strand_id
1 'polypeptide(L)'
;MNLIINASDALDEMRGIITITTGVAQCDESFLAESYLDDKLPGGTYVYLEVSDTGCGMDSEAQSRIFDPFFSRKFTGRGLGLAAVLGIVRGHKGAIKVSSEAGKGTTFKILLPAVDWKPGDKAKTEEPAVSPQIGGTILLVDDDPFIRDVASEMLLQLGFQVLTAPNGLEGLKVFKIHGKKIACVILDLTMPEMDGEEAFLELREMQSDVRVILSSGYNQQEATKRFVGRGLAGFIQKPYTMKGLRSELQRVLG
;
A
#
# COMPACT_ATOMS: atom_id res chain seq x y z
N MET A 1 3.58 -5.72 3.19
CA MET A 1 4.84 -5.69 2.41
C MET A 1 6.02 -6.24 3.21
N ASN A 2 6.40 -5.69 4.38
CA ASN A 2 7.58 -6.16 5.14
C ASN A 2 7.63 -7.67 5.42
N LEU A 3 6.51 -8.34 5.71
CA LEU A 3 6.50 -9.80 5.91
C LEU A 3 6.83 -10.57 4.63
N ILE A 4 6.33 -10.11 3.49
CA ILE A 4 6.58 -10.76 2.19
C ILE A 4 8.03 -10.56 1.77
N ILE A 5 8.58 -9.35 1.97
CA ILE A 5 9.99 -9.07 1.71
C ILE A 5 10.88 -9.95 2.59
N ASN A 6 10.57 -10.07 3.88
CA ASN A 6 11.32 -10.93 4.79
C ASN A 6 11.26 -12.41 4.37
N ALA A 7 10.09 -12.88 3.94
CA ALA A 7 9.90 -14.24 3.42
C ALA A 7 10.71 -14.46 2.12
N SER A 8 10.68 -13.50 1.19
CA SER A 8 11.48 -13.55 -0.03
C SER A 8 12.98 -13.61 0.28
N ASP A 9 13.41 -12.76 1.20
CA ASP A 9 14.80 -12.70 1.63
C ASP A 9 15.26 -13.98 2.39
N ALA A 10 14.33 -14.69 3.05
CA ALA A 10 14.66 -15.94 3.74
C ALA A 10 14.84 -17.12 2.76
N LEU A 11 14.31 -16.99 1.55
CA LEU A 11 14.53 -17.96 0.48
C LEU A 11 15.90 -17.79 -0.19
N ASP A 12 16.51 -16.58 -0.09
CA ASP A 12 17.78 -16.24 -0.70
C ASP A 12 17.82 -16.64 -2.19
N GLU A 13 18.89 -17.29 -2.66
CA GLU A 13 18.99 -17.81 -4.03
C GLU A 13 18.30 -19.18 -4.21
N MET A 14 17.72 -19.74 -3.14
CA MET A 14 17.03 -21.04 -3.20
C MET A 14 15.62 -20.91 -3.77
N ARG A 15 15.20 -21.92 -4.54
CA ARG A 15 13.80 -22.03 -4.92
C ARG A 15 12.97 -22.40 -3.69
N GLY A 16 11.89 -21.65 -3.45
CA GLY A 16 10.99 -21.91 -2.32
C GLY A 16 9.59 -21.36 -2.58
N ILE A 17 8.73 -21.50 -1.59
CA ILE A 17 7.32 -21.11 -1.67
C ILE A 17 7.04 -20.09 -0.59
N ILE A 18 6.37 -19.01 -0.98
CA ILE A 18 5.75 -18.06 -0.05
C ILE A 18 4.24 -18.25 -0.18
N THR A 19 3.60 -18.58 0.92
CA THR A 19 2.14 -18.76 0.98
C THR A 19 1.53 -17.62 1.79
N ILE A 20 0.50 -16.99 1.24
CA ILE A 20 -0.27 -15.95 1.92
C ILE A 20 -1.69 -16.47 2.09
N THR A 21 -2.16 -16.51 3.34
CA THR A 21 -3.50 -16.98 3.69
C THR A 21 -4.21 -15.91 4.49
N THR A 22 -5.48 -15.69 4.18
CA THR A 22 -6.36 -14.83 4.96
C THR A 22 -7.60 -15.58 5.37
N GLY A 23 -8.19 -15.21 6.49
CA GLY A 23 -9.41 -15.85 6.96
C GLY A 23 -9.93 -15.24 8.24
N VAL A 24 -10.88 -15.93 8.84
CA VAL A 24 -11.53 -15.56 10.11
C VAL A 24 -11.32 -16.69 11.09
N ALA A 25 -10.99 -16.37 12.32
CA ALA A 25 -10.79 -17.33 13.40
C ALA A 25 -11.51 -16.89 14.68
N GLN A 26 -12.05 -17.86 15.43
CA GLN A 26 -12.46 -17.64 16.81
C GLN A 26 -11.23 -17.86 17.69
N CYS A 27 -10.85 -16.86 18.43
CA CYS A 27 -9.67 -16.89 19.31
C CYS A 27 -10.15 -16.73 20.76
N ASP A 28 -9.69 -17.59 21.64
CA ASP A 28 -9.84 -17.41 23.07
C ASP A 28 -8.66 -16.60 23.66
N GLU A 29 -8.82 -16.18 24.90
CA GLU A 29 -7.79 -15.39 25.59
C GLU A 29 -6.47 -16.15 25.73
N SER A 30 -6.53 -17.48 25.93
CA SER A 30 -5.34 -18.32 26.07
C SER A 30 -4.54 -18.40 24.78
N PHE A 31 -5.20 -18.52 23.62
CA PHE A 31 -4.57 -18.50 22.33
C PHE A 31 -3.92 -17.15 22.03
N LEU A 32 -4.58 -16.06 22.42
CA LEU A 32 -4.06 -14.69 22.19
C LEU A 32 -2.91 -14.36 23.16
N ALA A 33 -2.89 -14.89 24.36
CA ALA A 33 -1.82 -14.69 25.35
C ALA A 33 -0.46 -15.26 24.91
N GLU A 34 -0.45 -16.23 23.98
CA GLU A 34 0.80 -16.74 23.38
C GLU A 34 1.36 -15.86 22.26
N SER A 35 0.83 -14.63 22.11
CA SER A 35 1.35 -13.69 21.09
C SER A 35 2.61 -12.98 21.56
N TYR A 36 3.34 -12.41 20.60
CA TYR A 36 4.53 -11.59 20.90
C TYR A 36 4.20 -10.26 21.58
N LEU A 37 2.93 -9.85 21.55
CA LEU A 37 2.43 -8.67 22.26
C LEU A 37 1.85 -9.11 23.59
N ASP A 38 2.42 -8.59 24.67
CA ASP A 38 1.97 -8.87 26.05
C ASP A 38 0.72 -8.04 26.42
N ASP A 39 -0.14 -7.79 25.44
CA ASP A 39 -1.38 -7.04 25.63
C ASP A 39 -2.52 -8.04 25.92
N LYS A 40 -3.29 -7.80 26.98
CA LYS A 40 -4.49 -8.58 27.29
C LYS A 40 -5.55 -8.32 26.24
N LEU A 41 -5.63 -9.18 25.24
CA LEU A 41 -6.61 -9.10 24.18
C LEU A 41 -7.85 -9.92 24.53
N PRO A 42 -9.08 -9.39 24.32
CA PRO A 42 -10.30 -10.12 24.60
C PRO A 42 -10.47 -11.28 23.61
N GLY A 43 -10.99 -12.41 24.10
CA GLY A 43 -11.43 -13.49 23.22
C GLY A 43 -12.54 -13.02 22.29
N GLY A 44 -12.63 -13.59 21.09
CA GLY A 44 -13.63 -13.20 20.09
C GLY A 44 -13.28 -13.59 18.67
N THR A 45 -13.96 -12.94 17.72
CA THR A 45 -13.72 -13.13 16.30
C THR A 45 -12.58 -12.25 15.84
N TYR A 46 -11.60 -12.84 15.16
CA TYR A 46 -10.45 -12.16 14.56
C TYR A 46 -10.37 -12.50 13.09
N VAL A 47 -10.01 -11.50 12.28
CA VAL A 47 -9.53 -11.74 10.93
C VAL A 47 -8.02 -11.97 11.00
N TYR A 48 -7.48 -12.88 10.18
CA TYR A 48 -6.05 -13.12 10.17
C TYR A 48 -5.45 -12.99 8.78
N LEU A 49 -4.20 -12.55 8.77
CA LEU A 49 -3.27 -12.63 7.65
C LEU A 49 -2.09 -13.50 8.09
N GLU A 50 -1.84 -14.56 7.34
CA GLU A 50 -0.72 -15.48 7.56
C GLU A 50 0.22 -15.45 6.36
N VAL A 51 1.50 -15.24 6.61
CA VAL A 51 2.57 -15.29 5.60
C VAL A 51 3.53 -16.38 6.03
N SER A 52 3.68 -17.42 5.23
CA SER A 52 4.55 -18.57 5.48
C SER A 52 5.56 -18.70 4.35
N ASP A 53 6.80 -18.97 4.66
CA ASP A 53 7.87 -19.26 3.72
C ASP A 53 8.53 -20.61 4.02
N THR A 54 9.19 -21.19 3.02
CA THR A 54 10.01 -22.40 3.14
C THR A 54 11.50 -22.07 3.15
N GLY A 55 11.87 -20.91 3.66
CA GLY A 55 13.24 -20.40 3.67
C GLY A 55 14.11 -20.98 4.80
N CYS A 56 15.19 -20.27 5.12
CA CYS A 56 16.18 -20.71 6.10
C CYS A 56 15.65 -20.83 7.53
N GLY A 57 14.49 -20.24 7.85
CA GLY A 57 13.94 -20.21 9.18
C GLY A 57 14.81 -19.46 10.20
N MET A 58 14.47 -19.61 11.49
CA MET A 58 15.16 -18.91 12.59
C MET A 58 15.38 -19.84 13.77
N ASP A 59 16.53 -19.67 14.44
CA ASP A 59 16.78 -20.26 15.74
C ASP A 59 16.05 -19.49 16.86
N SER A 60 16.05 -20.04 18.08
CA SER A 60 15.36 -19.45 19.22
C SER A 60 15.93 -18.08 19.64
N GLU A 61 17.24 -17.86 19.46
CA GLU A 61 17.87 -16.59 19.77
C GLU A 61 17.34 -15.49 18.79
N ALA A 62 17.31 -15.77 17.49
CA ALA A 62 16.76 -14.84 16.52
C ALA A 62 15.27 -14.58 16.78
N GLN A 63 14.48 -15.64 17.03
CA GLN A 63 13.06 -15.49 17.28
C GLN A 63 12.78 -14.57 18.47
N SER A 64 13.57 -14.60 19.52
CA SER A 64 13.38 -13.73 20.68
C SER A 64 13.65 -12.24 20.39
N ARG A 65 14.38 -11.93 19.33
CA ARG A 65 14.87 -10.58 19.00
C ARG A 65 14.37 -9.99 17.69
N ILE A 66 13.58 -10.74 16.91
CA ILE A 66 13.17 -10.33 15.55
C ILE A 66 12.39 -9.02 15.51
N PHE A 67 11.77 -8.62 16.61
CA PHE A 67 11.03 -7.37 16.73
C PHE A 67 11.85 -6.24 17.38
N ASP A 68 13.08 -6.52 17.84
CA ASP A 68 13.95 -5.47 18.36
C ASP A 68 14.30 -4.48 17.25
N PRO A 69 14.15 -3.17 17.46
CA PRO A 69 14.60 -2.19 16.49
C PRO A 69 16.09 -2.37 16.18
N PHE A 70 16.42 -2.27 14.89
CA PHE A 70 17.78 -2.44 14.35
C PHE A 70 18.34 -3.87 14.41
N PHE A 71 17.59 -4.86 14.91
CA PHE A 71 18.01 -6.24 14.81
C PHE A 71 17.88 -6.74 13.37
N SER A 72 18.98 -7.17 12.78
CA SER A 72 19.04 -7.78 11.46
C SER A 72 20.23 -8.73 11.37
N ARG A 73 20.04 -9.92 10.83
CA ARG A 73 21.14 -10.83 10.47
C ARG A 73 21.70 -10.54 9.07
N LYS A 74 21.12 -9.58 8.36
CA LYS A 74 21.51 -9.21 6.99
C LYS A 74 22.40 -7.99 6.99
N PHE A 75 23.40 -7.99 6.12
CA PHE A 75 24.37 -6.90 5.99
C PHE A 75 23.74 -5.60 5.47
N THR A 76 22.63 -5.70 4.73
CA THR A 76 21.95 -4.56 4.11
C THR A 76 20.61 -4.17 4.76
N GLY A 77 20.12 -4.96 5.72
CA GLY A 77 18.84 -4.71 6.38
C GLY A 77 18.95 -3.72 7.53
N ARG A 78 18.12 -2.66 7.52
CA ARG A 78 18.07 -1.67 8.62
C ARG A 78 17.43 -2.19 9.90
N GLY A 79 16.89 -3.42 9.93
CA GLY A 79 16.26 -4.02 11.11
C GLY A 79 15.02 -3.29 11.65
N LEU A 80 14.34 -2.49 10.82
CA LEU A 80 13.16 -1.70 11.23
C LEU A 80 11.83 -2.30 10.75
N GLY A 81 11.87 -3.23 9.79
CA GLY A 81 10.66 -3.74 9.13
C GLY A 81 9.70 -4.47 10.08
N LEU A 82 10.20 -5.41 10.88
CA LEU A 82 9.37 -6.18 11.81
C LEU A 82 8.96 -5.36 13.04
N ALA A 83 9.83 -4.47 13.53
CA ALA A 83 9.47 -3.52 14.59
C ALA A 83 8.29 -2.61 14.15
N ALA A 84 8.29 -2.14 12.90
CA ALA A 84 7.17 -1.39 12.34
C ALA A 84 5.90 -2.25 12.23
N VAL A 85 6.00 -3.51 11.79
CA VAL A 85 4.86 -4.45 11.76
C VAL A 85 4.27 -4.61 13.15
N LEU A 86 5.10 -4.83 14.18
CA LEU A 86 4.66 -4.98 15.56
C LEU A 86 3.91 -3.74 16.05
N GLY A 87 4.45 -2.54 15.78
CA GLY A 87 3.81 -1.27 16.13
C GLY A 87 2.45 -1.07 15.46
N ILE A 88 2.34 -1.43 14.18
CA ILE A 88 1.07 -1.35 13.42
C ILE A 88 0.04 -2.34 14.00
N VAL A 89 0.44 -3.59 14.23
CA VAL A 89 -0.47 -4.63 14.79
C VAL A 89 -0.97 -4.19 16.17
N ARG A 90 -0.08 -3.69 17.02
CA ARG A 90 -0.43 -3.17 18.34
C ARG A 90 -1.38 -1.98 18.26
N GLY A 91 -1.14 -1.03 17.35
CA GLY A 91 -2.02 0.12 17.14
C GLY A 91 -3.44 -0.27 16.70
N HIS A 92 -3.60 -1.43 16.06
CA HIS A 92 -4.88 -2.02 15.69
C HIS A 92 -5.45 -2.98 16.76
N LYS A 93 -4.88 -3.02 17.97
CA LYS A 93 -5.27 -3.94 19.04
C LYS A 93 -5.25 -5.41 18.58
N GLY A 94 -4.30 -5.74 17.73
CA GLY A 94 -4.13 -7.06 17.16
C GLY A 94 -3.08 -7.90 17.90
N ALA A 95 -2.94 -9.16 17.51
CA ALA A 95 -1.90 -10.08 17.98
C ALA A 95 -1.00 -10.50 16.82
N ILE A 96 0.24 -10.84 17.12
CA ILE A 96 1.18 -11.45 16.17
C ILE A 96 1.79 -12.71 16.76
N LYS A 97 1.68 -13.80 16.00
CA LYS A 97 2.30 -15.09 16.32
C LYS A 97 3.37 -15.42 15.29
N VAL A 98 4.44 -16.03 15.75
CA VAL A 98 5.56 -16.46 14.89
C VAL A 98 5.86 -17.92 15.20
N SER A 99 5.94 -18.72 14.16
CA SER A 99 6.42 -20.09 14.22
C SER A 99 7.57 -20.24 13.22
N SER A 100 8.74 -20.64 13.69
CA SER A 100 9.91 -20.79 12.83
C SER A 100 10.78 -21.92 13.33
N GLU A 101 11.37 -22.65 12.41
CA GLU A 101 12.36 -23.68 12.68
C GLU A 101 13.50 -23.54 11.67
N ALA A 102 14.74 -23.57 12.17
CA ALA A 102 15.93 -23.44 11.32
C ALA A 102 15.92 -24.51 10.21
N GLY A 103 16.04 -24.09 8.97
CA GLY A 103 16.00 -24.95 7.77
C GLY A 103 14.61 -25.40 7.30
N LYS A 104 13.51 -24.97 7.96
CA LYS A 104 12.14 -25.33 7.56
C LYS A 104 11.27 -24.14 7.15
N GLY A 105 11.73 -22.92 7.43
CA GLY A 105 11.01 -21.71 7.10
C GLY A 105 10.36 -21.02 8.28
N THR A 106 9.56 -20.00 7.99
CA THR A 106 8.89 -19.14 8.99
C THR A 106 7.44 -18.89 8.62
N THR A 107 6.60 -18.85 9.63
CA THR A 107 5.19 -18.45 9.50
C THR A 107 4.91 -17.30 10.46
N PHE A 108 4.49 -16.16 9.90
CA PHE A 108 3.95 -15.02 10.63
C PHE A 108 2.43 -15.03 10.54
N LYS A 109 1.73 -14.96 11.64
CA LYS A 109 0.27 -14.85 11.70
C LYS A 109 -0.12 -13.59 12.45
N ILE A 110 -0.72 -12.65 11.74
CA ILE A 110 -1.29 -11.41 12.28
C ILE A 110 -2.79 -11.65 12.49
N LEU A 111 -3.28 -11.29 13.68
CA LEU A 111 -4.68 -11.38 14.08
C LEU A 111 -5.17 -9.98 14.40
N LEU A 112 -6.25 -9.55 13.77
CA LEU A 112 -6.90 -8.26 14.02
C LEU A 112 -8.32 -8.49 14.49
N PRO A 113 -8.80 -7.79 15.55
CA PRO A 113 -10.17 -7.97 16.02
C PRO A 113 -11.15 -7.65 14.90
N ALA A 114 -12.09 -8.55 14.64
CA ALA A 114 -13.19 -8.29 13.71
C ALA A 114 -14.16 -7.31 14.36
N VAL A 115 -14.43 -6.20 13.68
CA VAL A 115 -15.42 -5.22 14.13
C VAL A 115 -16.78 -5.66 13.63
N ASP A 116 -17.71 -6.01 14.57
CA ASP A 116 -19.15 -6.28 14.34
C ASP A 116 -19.49 -7.14 13.09
N TRP A 117 -18.60 -8.11 12.75
CA TRP A 117 -18.94 -9.05 11.70
C TRP A 117 -19.98 -10.07 12.21
N LYS A 118 -21.22 -9.99 11.73
CA LYS A 118 -22.22 -11.03 11.90
C LYS A 118 -22.10 -12.01 10.72
N PRO A 119 -22.06 -13.36 10.95
CA PRO A 119 -22.19 -14.34 9.89
C PRO A 119 -23.52 -14.10 9.16
N GLY A 120 -23.48 -13.59 7.95
CA GLY A 120 -24.67 -13.18 7.20
C GLY A 120 -24.70 -11.69 6.86
N ASP A 121 -24.02 -10.84 7.58
CA ASP A 121 -23.59 -9.59 7.02
C ASP A 121 -22.53 -9.95 5.96
N LYS A 122 -23.00 -10.30 4.75
CA LYS A 122 -22.20 -9.97 3.58
C LYS A 122 -21.78 -8.56 3.90
N ALA A 123 -20.44 -8.31 4.02
CA ALA A 123 -19.99 -6.96 3.86
C ALA A 123 -20.96 -6.39 2.82
N LYS A 124 -21.75 -5.39 3.18
CA LYS A 124 -22.23 -4.49 2.17
C LYS A 124 -20.92 -4.05 1.53
N THR A 125 -20.46 -4.86 0.58
CA THR A 125 -19.95 -4.23 -0.59
C THR A 125 -21.07 -3.22 -0.80
N GLU A 126 -20.87 -1.99 -0.40
CA GLU A 126 -21.58 -0.92 -1.02
C GLU A 126 -21.31 -1.28 -2.48
N GLU A 127 -22.28 -2.00 -3.08
CA GLU A 127 -22.42 -1.96 -4.51
C GLU A 127 -22.24 -0.50 -4.75
N PRO A 128 -21.20 -0.11 -5.50
CA PRO A 128 -20.98 1.31 -5.70
C PRO A 128 -22.37 1.79 -6.09
N ALA A 129 -23.02 2.52 -5.16
CA ALA A 129 -24.20 3.25 -5.52
C ALA A 129 -23.77 3.83 -6.85
N VAL A 130 -24.53 3.54 -7.93
CA VAL A 130 -24.21 3.96 -9.28
C VAL A 130 -24.18 5.48 -9.18
N SER A 131 -23.11 5.95 -8.57
CA SER A 131 -22.72 7.36 -8.60
C SER A 131 -22.50 7.60 -10.07
N PRO A 132 -22.99 8.68 -10.64
CA PRO A 132 -22.81 8.97 -12.05
C PRO A 132 -21.35 8.65 -12.37
N GLN A 133 -21.15 7.74 -13.32
CA GLN A 133 -19.82 7.31 -13.72
C GLN A 133 -19.06 8.60 -14.02
N ILE A 134 -18.12 8.94 -13.14
CA ILE A 134 -17.19 10.02 -13.41
C ILE A 134 -16.31 9.44 -14.52
N GLY A 135 -16.83 9.51 -15.76
CA GLY A 135 -16.14 8.97 -16.93
C GLY A 135 -14.99 9.89 -17.31
N GLY A 136 -14.00 9.33 -17.97
CA GLY A 136 -12.86 10.08 -18.50
C GLY A 136 -11.60 9.24 -18.49
N THR A 137 -10.54 9.77 -19.08
CA THR A 137 -9.23 9.12 -19.10
C THR A 137 -8.34 9.78 -18.06
N ILE A 138 -7.73 8.97 -17.18
CA ILE A 138 -6.72 9.41 -16.24
C ILE A 138 -5.35 9.03 -16.79
N LEU A 139 -4.40 9.96 -16.78
CA LEU A 139 -2.99 9.66 -16.99
C LEU A 139 -2.32 9.48 -15.63
N LEU A 140 -1.83 8.28 -15.35
CA LEU A 140 -1.10 7.93 -14.13
C LEU A 140 0.40 7.86 -14.44
N VAL A 141 1.17 8.72 -13.79
CA VAL A 141 2.63 8.81 -13.96
C VAL A 141 3.31 8.49 -12.63
N ASP A 142 4.04 7.39 -12.58
CA ASP A 142 4.71 6.88 -11.37
C ASP A 142 5.86 5.97 -11.82
N ASP A 143 7.02 6.00 -11.18
CA ASP A 143 8.16 5.18 -11.58
C ASP A 143 8.09 3.74 -11.06
N ASP A 144 7.35 3.51 -9.97
CA ASP A 144 7.16 2.17 -9.41
C ASP A 144 6.10 1.38 -10.20
N PRO A 145 6.47 0.30 -10.91
CA PRO A 145 5.52 -0.49 -11.70
C PRO A 145 4.41 -1.11 -10.85
N PHE A 146 4.71 -1.52 -9.61
CA PHE A 146 3.72 -2.10 -8.71
C PHE A 146 2.67 -1.07 -8.29
N ILE A 147 3.10 0.16 -7.98
CA ILE A 147 2.17 1.26 -7.64
C ILE A 147 1.32 1.60 -8.86
N ARG A 148 1.90 1.65 -10.06
CA ARG A 148 1.13 1.89 -11.29
C ARG A 148 0.06 0.82 -11.53
N ASP A 149 0.40 -0.46 -11.35
CA ASP A 149 -0.54 -1.57 -11.55
C ASP A 149 -1.69 -1.51 -10.55
N VAL A 150 -1.40 -1.35 -9.25
CA VAL A 150 -2.41 -1.27 -8.19
C VAL A 150 -3.31 -0.04 -8.38
N ALA A 151 -2.73 1.12 -8.63
CA ALA A 151 -3.51 2.35 -8.83
C ALA A 151 -4.35 2.30 -10.11
N SER A 152 -3.83 1.71 -11.19
CA SER A 152 -4.59 1.49 -12.43
C SER A 152 -5.82 0.63 -12.18
N GLU A 153 -5.67 -0.49 -11.48
CA GLU A 153 -6.80 -1.36 -11.14
C GLU A 153 -7.86 -0.62 -10.31
N MET A 154 -7.43 0.15 -9.31
CA MET A 154 -8.33 0.98 -8.51
C MET A 154 -9.09 2.01 -9.36
N LEU A 155 -8.41 2.67 -10.31
CA LEU A 155 -9.01 3.66 -11.20
C LEU A 155 -10.00 3.02 -12.19
N LEU A 156 -9.68 1.84 -12.72
CA LEU A 156 -10.58 1.05 -13.56
C LEU A 156 -11.86 0.67 -12.80
N GLN A 157 -11.74 0.23 -11.54
CA GLN A 157 -12.89 -0.07 -10.67
C GLN A 157 -13.73 1.17 -10.36
N LEU A 158 -13.14 2.37 -10.38
CA LEU A 158 -13.86 3.63 -10.26
C LEU A 158 -14.54 4.09 -11.56
N GLY A 159 -14.35 3.35 -12.67
CA GLY A 159 -15.00 3.61 -13.97
C GLY A 159 -14.20 4.52 -14.90
N PHE A 160 -12.93 4.78 -14.65
CA PHE A 160 -12.05 5.55 -15.51
C PHE A 160 -11.33 4.67 -16.54
N GLN A 161 -10.96 5.26 -17.68
CA GLN A 161 -9.91 4.72 -18.53
C GLN A 161 -8.55 5.18 -18.00
N VAL A 162 -7.53 4.34 -18.09
CA VAL A 162 -6.21 4.64 -17.53
C VAL A 162 -5.16 4.55 -18.63
N LEU A 163 -4.36 5.60 -18.75
CA LEU A 163 -3.09 5.62 -19.47
C LEU A 163 -1.97 5.70 -18.43
N THR A 164 -0.89 5.00 -18.63
CA THR A 164 0.22 4.97 -17.67
C THR A 164 1.53 5.43 -18.30
N ALA A 165 2.42 6.00 -17.48
CA ALA A 165 3.78 6.33 -17.88
C ALA A 165 4.76 6.10 -16.71
N PRO A 166 6.01 5.65 -16.98
CA PRO A 166 6.97 5.30 -15.92
C PRO A 166 7.79 6.48 -15.40
N ASN A 167 7.71 7.66 -16.00
CA ASN A 167 8.42 8.87 -15.58
C ASN A 167 7.77 10.11 -16.20
N GLY A 168 8.24 11.31 -15.82
CA GLY A 168 7.71 12.57 -16.30
C GLY A 168 7.83 12.73 -17.82
N LEU A 169 8.97 12.36 -18.42
CA LEU A 169 9.20 12.49 -19.86
C LEU A 169 8.22 11.65 -20.68
N GLU A 170 8.01 10.39 -20.31
CA GLU A 170 7.03 9.51 -20.97
C GLU A 170 5.60 10.01 -20.72
N GLY A 171 5.32 10.52 -19.51
CA GLY A 171 4.04 11.18 -19.19
C GLY A 171 3.72 12.33 -20.13
N LEU A 172 4.67 13.22 -20.39
CA LEU A 172 4.51 14.33 -21.35
C LEU A 172 4.28 13.84 -22.78
N LYS A 173 4.96 12.78 -23.22
CA LYS A 173 4.74 12.18 -24.55
C LYS A 173 3.31 11.65 -24.68
N VAL A 174 2.84 10.91 -23.67
CA VAL A 174 1.46 10.40 -23.63
C VAL A 174 0.46 11.56 -23.62
N PHE A 175 0.72 12.59 -22.81
CA PHE A 175 -0.14 13.77 -22.73
C PHE A 175 -0.19 14.54 -24.06
N LYS A 176 0.93 14.68 -24.76
CA LYS A 176 0.98 15.34 -26.09
C LYS A 176 0.09 14.65 -27.14
N ILE A 177 -0.02 13.31 -27.05
CA ILE A 177 -0.83 12.51 -27.99
C ILE A 177 -2.32 12.52 -27.59
N HIS A 178 -2.60 12.41 -26.31
CA HIS A 178 -3.93 12.11 -25.78
C HIS A 178 -4.55 13.24 -24.94
N GLY A 179 -3.86 14.35 -24.71
CA GLY A 179 -4.22 15.40 -23.74
C GLY A 179 -5.68 15.84 -23.77
N LYS A 180 -6.27 15.99 -24.97
CA LYS A 180 -7.69 16.36 -25.12
C LYS A 180 -8.68 15.35 -24.53
N LYS A 181 -8.27 14.10 -24.33
CA LYS A 181 -9.07 13.02 -23.72
C LYS A 181 -8.78 12.83 -22.24
N ILE A 182 -7.66 13.38 -21.77
CA ILE A 182 -7.21 13.22 -20.37
C ILE A 182 -7.98 14.20 -19.50
N ALA A 183 -8.81 13.65 -18.63
CA ALA A 183 -9.60 14.42 -17.67
C ALA A 183 -8.76 14.91 -16.48
N CYS A 184 -7.76 14.13 -16.09
CA CYS A 184 -6.86 14.44 -14.99
C CYS A 184 -5.56 13.66 -15.12
N VAL A 185 -4.46 14.23 -14.60
CA VAL A 185 -3.16 13.58 -14.46
C VAL A 185 -2.92 13.30 -12.98
N ILE A 186 -2.61 12.06 -12.61
CA ILE A 186 -2.07 11.71 -11.29
C ILE A 186 -0.56 11.57 -11.49
N LEU A 187 0.22 12.38 -10.78
CA LEU A 187 1.63 12.57 -11.02
C LEU A 187 2.43 12.34 -9.75
N ASP A 188 3.31 11.34 -9.75
CA ASP A 188 4.24 11.16 -8.64
C ASP A 188 5.23 12.32 -8.56
N LEU A 189 5.52 12.73 -7.33
CA LEU A 189 6.45 13.83 -7.07
C LEU A 189 7.92 13.42 -7.28
N THR A 190 8.27 12.18 -6.93
CA THR A 190 9.66 11.72 -6.91
C THR A 190 9.88 10.63 -7.96
N MET A 191 10.42 11.01 -9.11
CA MET A 191 10.71 10.10 -10.23
C MET A 191 12.09 10.36 -10.79
N PRO A 192 12.75 9.35 -11.40
CA PRO A 192 14.00 9.54 -12.12
C PRO A 192 13.79 10.32 -13.43
N GLU A 193 14.86 10.87 -13.97
CA GLU A 193 14.95 11.62 -15.24
C GLU A 193 14.24 12.98 -15.23
N MET A 194 12.96 13.02 -14.88
CA MET A 194 12.14 14.21 -14.75
C MET A 194 11.22 14.04 -13.55
N ASP A 195 11.38 14.89 -12.56
CA ASP A 195 10.55 14.85 -11.35
C ASP A 195 9.13 15.39 -11.58
N GLY A 196 8.28 15.23 -10.56
CA GLY A 196 6.88 15.67 -10.68
C GLY A 196 6.71 17.18 -10.72
N GLU A 197 7.65 17.98 -10.19
CA GLU A 197 7.58 19.44 -10.27
C GLU A 197 7.87 19.90 -11.69
N GLU A 198 8.94 19.38 -12.31
CA GLU A 198 9.31 19.67 -13.69
C GLU A 198 8.19 19.23 -14.66
N ALA A 199 7.70 18.00 -14.51
CA ALA A 199 6.63 17.48 -15.35
C ALA A 199 5.32 18.29 -15.20
N PHE A 200 4.99 18.74 -14.00
CA PHE A 200 3.83 19.61 -13.76
C PHE A 200 3.94 20.93 -14.52
N LEU A 201 5.09 21.60 -14.49
CA LEU A 201 5.31 22.86 -15.18
C LEU A 201 5.14 22.70 -16.69
N GLU A 202 5.75 21.68 -17.28
CA GLU A 202 5.64 21.37 -18.70
C GLU A 202 4.19 21.06 -19.11
N LEU A 203 3.45 20.26 -18.30
CA LEU A 203 2.03 19.98 -18.52
C LEU A 203 1.20 21.27 -18.55
N ARG A 204 1.49 22.21 -17.64
CA ARG A 204 0.81 23.53 -17.58
C ARG A 204 1.17 24.44 -18.75
N GLU A 205 2.37 24.35 -19.28
CA GLU A 205 2.75 25.07 -20.52
C GLU A 205 2.03 24.49 -21.74
N MET A 206 1.88 23.15 -21.80
CA MET A 206 1.14 22.49 -22.89
C MET A 206 -0.36 22.76 -22.83
N GLN A 207 -0.94 22.78 -21.63
CA GLN A 207 -2.37 23.02 -21.40
C GLN A 207 -2.57 23.72 -20.04
N SER A 208 -2.88 25.01 -20.07
CA SER A 208 -2.94 25.85 -18.88
C SER A 208 -4.05 25.47 -17.88
N ASP A 209 -5.08 24.77 -18.31
CA ASP A 209 -6.22 24.30 -17.50
C ASP A 209 -6.14 22.81 -17.15
N VAL A 210 -5.00 22.14 -17.41
CA VAL A 210 -4.82 20.72 -17.07
C VAL A 210 -5.01 20.50 -15.57
N ARG A 211 -5.82 19.51 -15.23
CA ARG A 211 -6.04 19.12 -13.83
C ARG A 211 -4.96 18.11 -13.45
N VAL A 212 -4.09 18.50 -12.53
CA VAL A 212 -3.03 17.64 -12.02
C VAL A 212 -3.22 17.41 -10.53
N ILE A 213 -3.25 16.14 -10.15
CA ILE A 213 -3.21 15.68 -8.77
C ILE A 213 -1.81 15.15 -8.50
N LEU A 214 -1.10 15.73 -7.54
CA LEU A 214 0.18 15.19 -7.11
C LEU A 214 0.00 13.98 -6.21
N SER A 215 0.89 13.04 -6.34
CA SER A 215 1.00 11.85 -5.50
C SER A 215 2.35 11.81 -4.80
N SER A 216 2.37 11.52 -3.50
CA SER A 216 3.62 11.43 -2.74
C SER A 216 3.48 10.57 -1.50
N GLY A 217 4.56 9.90 -1.10
CA GLY A 217 4.70 9.26 0.21
C GLY A 217 4.95 10.25 1.35
N TYR A 218 5.29 11.50 1.04
CA TYR A 218 5.53 12.56 2.02
C TYR A 218 4.23 13.24 2.46
N ASN A 219 4.30 13.97 3.58
CA ASN A 219 3.17 14.73 4.10
C ASN A 219 2.71 15.80 3.09
N GLN A 220 1.40 15.93 2.92
CA GLN A 220 0.75 16.90 2.04
C GLN A 220 1.29 18.32 2.20
N GLN A 221 1.51 18.79 3.44
CA GLN A 221 1.97 20.15 3.70
C GLN A 221 3.37 20.45 3.14
N GLU A 222 4.27 19.47 3.13
CA GLU A 222 5.61 19.64 2.57
C GLU A 222 5.61 19.53 1.05
N ALA A 223 4.86 18.53 0.53
CA ALA A 223 4.78 18.29 -0.90
C ALA A 223 4.11 19.44 -1.65
N THR A 224 3.05 20.05 -1.10
CA THR A 224 2.26 21.07 -1.80
C THR A 224 2.81 22.49 -1.67
N LYS A 225 3.71 22.78 -0.72
CA LYS A 225 4.30 24.13 -0.54
C LYS A 225 4.88 24.73 -1.82
N ARG A 226 5.52 23.92 -2.65
CA ARG A 226 6.16 24.34 -3.91
C ARG A 226 5.14 24.68 -5.01
N PHE A 227 3.91 24.22 -4.87
CA PHE A 227 2.84 24.36 -5.86
C PHE A 227 1.77 25.41 -5.48
N VAL A 228 1.96 26.09 -4.35
CA VAL A 228 1.03 27.15 -3.89
C VAL A 228 0.95 28.25 -4.95
N GLY A 229 -0.28 28.55 -5.40
CA GLY A 229 -0.55 29.57 -6.42
C GLY A 229 -0.26 29.13 -7.88
N ARG A 230 0.23 27.90 -8.12
CA ARG A 230 0.54 27.40 -9.46
C ARG A 230 -0.60 26.61 -10.11
N GLY A 231 -1.78 26.52 -9.45
CA GLY A 231 -2.96 25.88 -10.03
C GLY A 231 -2.97 24.34 -9.94
N LEU A 232 -2.32 23.77 -8.91
CA LEU A 232 -2.45 22.36 -8.60
C LEU A 232 -3.91 22.03 -8.27
N ALA A 233 -4.47 20.98 -8.90
CA ALA A 233 -5.85 20.57 -8.71
C ALA A 233 -6.05 19.76 -7.42
N GLY A 234 -5.06 18.96 -7.01
CA GLY A 234 -5.20 18.12 -5.84
C GLY A 234 -3.93 17.43 -5.38
N PHE A 235 -4.07 16.66 -4.29
CA PHE A 235 -3.00 15.87 -3.69
C PHE A 235 -3.53 14.54 -3.16
N ILE A 236 -2.81 13.45 -3.42
CA ILE A 236 -3.10 12.13 -2.86
C ILE A 236 -1.84 11.61 -2.16
N GLN A 237 -1.99 11.18 -0.92
CA GLN A 237 -0.91 10.54 -0.19
C GLN A 237 -0.83 9.06 -0.52
N LYS A 238 0.37 8.55 -0.79
CA LYS A 238 0.66 7.11 -0.88
C LYS A 238 0.75 6.50 0.53
N PRO A 239 0.27 5.26 0.78
CA PRO A 239 -0.34 4.34 -0.21
C PRO A 239 -1.78 4.74 -0.57
N TYR A 240 -2.17 4.48 -1.82
CA TYR A 240 -3.52 4.77 -2.29
C TYR A 240 -4.57 3.92 -1.58
N THR A 241 -5.73 4.53 -1.34
CA THR A 241 -6.94 3.82 -0.91
C THR A 241 -8.08 4.12 -1.88
N MET A 242 -8.99 3.17 -2.08
CA MET A 242 -10.17 3.37 -2.94
C MET A 242 -10.98 4.60 -2.54
N LYS A 243 -11.16 4.80 -1.23
CA LYS A 243 -11.87 5.97 -0.69
C LYS A 243 -11.13 7.28 -0.98
N GLY A 244 -9.81 7.29 -0.79
CA GLY A 244 -8.97 8.47 -1.03
C GLY A 244 -8.98 8.88 -2.50
N LEU A 245 -8.72 7.93 -3.41
CA LEU A 245 -8.76 8.15 -4.86
C LEU A 245 -10.14 8.67 -5.31
N ARG A 246 -11.23 8.00 -4.89
CA ARG A 246 -12.59 8.40 -5.21
C ARG A 246 -12.88 9.83 -4.74
N SER A 247 -12.62 10.13 -3.48
CA SER A 247 -12.91 11.44 -2.89
C SER A 247 -12.16 12.57 -3.60
N GLU A 248 -10.86 12.36 -3.88
CA GLU A 248 -10.05 13.38 -4.52
C GLU A 248 -10.42 13.58 -5.99
N LEU A 249 -10.68 12.50 -6.74
CA LEU A 249 -11.14 12.59 -8.12
C LEU A 249 -12.53 13.23 -8.22
N GLN A 250 -13.45 12.93 -7.30
CA GLN A 250 -14.75 13.63 -7.24
C GLN A 250 -14.59 15.12 -6.98
N ARG A 251 -13.68 15.51 -6.11
CA ARG A 251 -13.41 16.93 -5.80
C ARG A 251 -12.81 17.67 -7.01
N VAL A 252 -11.97 17.00 -7.80
CA VAL A 252 -11.23 17.62 -8.91
C VAL A 252 -12.04 17.60 -10.21
N LEU A 253 -12.87 16.56 -10.43
CA LEU A 253 -13.61 16.35 -11.70
C LEU A 253 -15.09 16.68 -11.61
N GLY A 254 -15.67 16.69 -10.39
CA GLY A 254 -17.07 17.05 -10.14
C GLY A 254 -17.20 18.52 -9.97
#